data_3c20a0f9e544f877c021b97a50feff79
#
_entry.id   3c20a0f9e544f877c021b97a50feff79
#
_cell.length_a   1.000
_cell.length_b   1.000
_cell.length_c   1.000
_cell.angle_alpha   90.00
_cell.angle_beta   90.00
_cell.angle_gamma   90.00
#
_symmetry.space_group_name_H-M   'P 1'
#
loop_
_entity.id
_entity.type
_entity.pdbx_description
1 polymer ?
#
loop_
_entity_poly.entity_id
_entity_poly.type
_entity_poly.pdbx_seq_one_letter_code
_entity_poly.pdbx_strand_id
1 'polypeptide(L)'
;MYRILRPTKDAYITDKAIRKRRSYNSNTGLAGTLDLYSLFDESYVYDASGSLLTSSVREKSRVLIEFDYAKIQELEDRAKIDLNSSNYTCSLKLIDVYGGQSTPNNFVLELLPLALAWSEGRGSDVVAYQHVDATNWITASLSGSQAVTWSLPGASATGSLTDLNVDVYVSGNLGSGNQFLGKTAFFATGAENLEIDITNLVSASLGGLMPNNGFRIAYTEGEEEEDKTYFVKRFGTRHAQNVDLRPRLDVTTTADIIRCDKARAAFSPLTQKFFLFNESLTGYSNFYNGGQEITGANCLVLSITTSKDVKYLTSSFSVPHNMTISHLTKSIAYFSTSFNVSQFTIGSQSVPGTYYADVLMDPYQNADLLAYLSGSVTEKVKFSANWLNPINEQVLHKEKIFFAPYAGIQDTNIDRNYVMNIYNLKSLYSKQANGYQRFRVYIQDYNTEMTAYQTPCKQRSEIVPGMKYRVKKAYQNIEYIPFCAATELSYDENGMFFDLYITDFDVGSVYQVDFVIPSGNGSSNDVFVENQGWRFKVVD
;
A
#
# COMPACT_ATOMS: atom_id res chain seq x y z
N MET A 1 -12.84 -2.95 -3.00
CA MET A 1 -11.89 -1.80 -3.03
C MET A 1 -11.03 -1.90 -4.28
N TYR A 2 -10.63 -0.77 -4.86
CA TYR A 2 -9.79 -0.70 -6.06
C TYR A 2 -8.55 0.16 -5.78
N ARG A 3 -7.36 -0.33 -6.15
CA ARG A 3 -6.10 0.41 -6.04
C ARG A 3 -5.27 0.24 -7.30
N ILE A 4 -4.57 1.30 -7.67
CA ILE A 4 -3.63 1.33 -8.79
C ILE A 4 -2.20 1.43 -8.25
N LEU A 5 -1.35 0.51 -8.65
CA LEU A 5 0.10 0.60 -8.44
C LEU A 5 0.77 0.97 -9.76
N ARG A 6 1.77 1.84 -9.66
CA ARG A 6 2.61 2.20 -10.81
C ARG A 6 3.93 1.45 -10.74
N PRO A 7 4.54 1.12 -11.89
CA PRO A 7 5.82 0.42 -11.89
C PRO A 7 6.92 1.29 -11.25
N THR A 8 7.82 0.63 -10.56
CA THR A 8 9.05 1.23 -10.03
C THR A 8 10.14 1.33 -11.07
N LYS A 9 10.16 0.38 -12.02
CA LYS A 9 11.08 0.32 -13.15
C LYS A 9 10.35 -0.20 -14.38
N ASP A 10 10.67 0.36 -15.53
CA ASP A 10 10.32 -0.19 -16.83
C ASP A 10 11.39 0.14 -17.87
N ALA A 11 11.67 -0.80 -18.76
CA ALA A 11 12.59 -0.64 -19.88
C ALA A 11 12.29 -1.70 -20.93
N TYR A 12 12.81 -1.53 -22.14
CA TYR A 12 12.94 -2.65 -23.06
C TYR A 12 14.40 -2.89 -23.41
N ILE A 13 14.76 -4.13 -23.66
CA ILE A 13 16.09 -4.55 -24.05
C ILE A 13 16.04 -5.11 -25.48
N THR A 14 17.09 -4.90 -26.26
CA THR A 14 17.08 -5.30 -27.68
C THR A 14 18.45 -5.61 -28.22
N ASP A 15 18.50 -6.49 -29.23
CA ASP A 15 19.67 -6.79 -30.04
C ASP A 15 19.62 -6.12 -31.42
N LYS A 16 18.73 -5.14 -31.62
CA LYS A 16 18.55 -4.43 -32.89
C LYS A 16 19.87 -3.93 -33.49
N ALA A 17 20.02 -4.06 -34.78
CA ALA A 17 21.17 -3.52 -35.48
C ALA A 17 20.94 -2.04 -35.86
N ILE A 18 21.83 -1.16 -35.39
CA ILE A 18 21.87 0.25 -35.74
C ILE A 18 23.14 0.50 -36.54
N ARG A 19 22.99 1.00 -37.77
CA ARG A 19 24.14 1.25 -38.67
C ARG A 19 25.08 0.06 -38.80
N LYS A 20 24.52 -1.15 -39.00
CA LYS A 20 25.23 -2.45 -39.12
C LYS A 20 25.95 -2.90 -37.83
N ARG A 21 25.64 -2.33 -36.66
CA ARG A 21 26.15 -2.78 -35.38
C ARG A 21 24.98 -3.15 -34.46
N ARG A 22 25.06 -4.29 -33.79
CA ARG A 22 24.08 -4.69 -32.80
C ARG A 22 24.13 -3.77 -31.61
N SER A 23 22.94 -3.30 -31.12
CA SER A 23 22.80 -2.38 -30.00
C SER A 23 22.73 -3.10 -28.66
N TYR A 24 23.49 -4.17 -28.47
CA TYR A 24 23.47 -5.01 -27.28
C TYR A 24 23.60 -4.27 -25.95
N ASN A 25 24.34 -3.17 -25.95
CA ASN A 25 24.64 -2.39 -24.74
C ASN A 25 23.79 -1.13 -24.60
N SER A 26 22.80 -0.92 -25.45
CA SER A 26 21.92 0.26 -25.35
C SER A 26 20.92 0.09 -24.24
N ASN A 27 20.73 1.15 -23.43
CA ASN A 27 19.74 1.20 -22.37
C ASN A 27 18.57 2.10 -22.77
N THR A 28 17.36 1.72 -22.37
CA THR A 28 16.10 2.42 -22.71
C THR A 28 15.27 2.76 -21.47
N GLY A 29 15.88 2.89 -20.29
CA GLY A 29 15.17 3.12 -19.04
C GLY A 29 14.39 4.45 -18.96
N LEU A 30 14.74 5.44 -19.79
CA LEU A 30 13.98 6.68 -19.94
C LEU A 30 13.28 6.81 -21.32
N ALA A 31 13.11 5.71 -22.04
CA ALA A 31 12.38 5.74 -23.29
C ALA A 31 10.93 6.21 -23.09
N GLY A 32 10.34 6.85 -24.08
CA GLY A 32 8.95 7.28 -24.07
C GLY A 32 7.94 6.15 -24.27
N THR A 33 8.39 5.05 -24.88
CA THR A 33 7.59 3.86 -25.18
C THR A 33 8.36 2.59 -24.88
N LEU A 34 7.63 1.51 -24.57
CA LEU A 34 8.12 0.15 -24.49
C LEU A 34 7.86 -0.52 -25.85
N ASP A 35 8.90 -0.70 -26.63
CA ASP A 35 8.79 -1.21 -27.98
C ASP A 35 9.06 -2.72 -28.03
N LEU A 36 8.06 -3.50 -28.49
CA LEU A 36 8.13 -4.94 -28.69
C LEU A 36 8.12 -5.25 -30.17
N TYR A 37 9.16 -5.94 -30.64
CA TYR A 37 9.26 -6.42 -32.00
C TYR A 37 10.08 -7.70 -32.08
N SER A 38 9.79 -8.51 -33.11
CA SER A 38 10.61 -9.59 -33.63
C SER A 38 10.72 -9.37 -35.13
N LEU A 39 11.93 -9.06 -35.61
CA LEU A 39 12.19 -8.78 -37.02
C LEU A 39 12.91 -9.95 -37.63
N PHE A 40 12.48 -10.32 -38.80
CA PHE A 40 13.16 -11.28 -39.66
C PHE A 40 13.51 -10.57 -40.95
N ASP A 41 14.79 -10.64 -41.32
CA ASP A 41 15.31 -10.13 -42.58
C ASP A 41 16.17 -11.23 -43.23
N GLU A 42 15.88 -11.54 -44.47
CA GLU A 42 16.62 -12.50 -45.26
C GLU A 42 17.43 -11.77 -46.31
N SER A 43 18.74 -11.81 -46.17
CA SER A 43 19.65 -11.21 -47.15
C SER A 43 20.28 -12.26 -48.03
N TYR A 44 20.24 -12.03 -49.33
CA TYR A 44 20.85 -12.86 -50.34
C TYR A 44 22.24 -12.31 -50.73
N VAL A 45 23.27 -13.06 -50.44
CA VAL A 45 24.65 -12.69 -50.78
C VAL A 45 25.22 -13.80 -51.70
N TYR A 46 25.84 -13.39 -52.77
CA TYR A 46 26.53 -14.33 -53.64
C TYR A 46 28.02 -14.38 -53.26
N ASP A 47 28.55 -15.58 -53.15
CA ASP A 47 29.98 -15.77 -52.94
C ASP A 47 30.80 -15.45 -54.21
N ALA A 48 32.13 -15.49 -54.13
CA ALA A 48 33.00 -15.22 -55.24
C ALA A 48 32.89 -16.27 -56.40
N SER A 49 32.26 -17.39 -56.17
CA SER A 49 31.94 -18.43 -57.14
C SER A 49 30.54 -18.25 -57.76
N GLY A 50 29.77 -17.27 -57.35
CA GLY A 50 28.42 -17.04 -57.81
C GLY A 50 27.37 -17.93 -57.15
N SER A 51 27.74 -18.67 -56.11
CA SER A 51 26.77 -19.44 -55.30
C SER A 51 26.00 -18.55 -54.34
N LEU A 52 24.68 -18.75 -54.26
CA LEU A 52 23.80 -18.01 -53.36
C LEU A 52 24.09 -18.40 -51.91
N LEU A 53 24.50 -17.42 -51.10
CA LEU A 53 24.60 -17.53 -49.66
C LEU A 53 23.40 -16.80 -49.05
N THR A 54 22.52 -17.53 -48.41
CA THR A 54 21.39 -16.95 -47.69
C THR A 54 21.80 -16.76 -46.24
N SER A 55 21.67 -15.56 -45.75
CA SER A 55 21.81 -15.27 -44.30
C SER A 55 20.54 -14.65 -43.79
N SER A 56 19.96 -15.25 -42.75
CA SER A 56 18.85 -14.67 -42.05
C SER A 56 19.33 -13.90 -40.81
N VAL A 57 18.77 -12.76 -40.61
CA VAL A 57 19.05 -11.92 -39.44
C VAL A 57 17.75 -11.73 -38.65
N ARG A 58 17.78 -12.11 -37.39
CA ARG A 58 16.68 -11.82 -36.45
C ARG A 58 17.09 -10.73 -35.46
N GLU A 59 16.17 -9.81 -35.22
CA GLU A 59 16.31 -8.76 -34.21
C GLU A 59 15.12 -8.80 -33.28
N LYS A 60 15.37 -8.81 -32.00
CA LYS A 60 14.34 -8.98 -30.95
C LYS A 60 14.35 -7.83 -29.97
N SER A 61 13.20 -7.56 -29.38
CA SER A 61 13.09 -6.72 -28.20
C SER A 61 12.20 -7.36 -27.15
N ARG A 62 12.49 -7.11 -25.90
CA ARG A 62 11.76 -7.63 -24.75
C ARG A 62 11.57 -6.55 -23.71
N VAL A 63 10.38 -6.46 -23.12
CA VAL A 63 10.05 -5.49 -22.08
C VAL A 63 10.33 -6.09 -20.71
N LEU A 64 10.91 -5.29 -19.83
CA LEU A 64 11.10 -5.57 -18.42
C LEU A 64 10.30 -4.57 -17.62
N ILE A 65 9.56 -5.04 -16.60
CA ILE A 65 8.72 -4.19 -15.76
C ILE A 65 8.68 -4.72 -14.31
N GLU A 66 8.78 -3.82 -13.34
CA GLU A 66 8.78 -4.17 -11.91
C GLU A 66 7.83 -3.27 -11.12
N PHE A 67 7.16 -3.85 -10.12
CA PHE A 67 6.26 -3.16 -9.21
C PHE A 67 6.68 -3.37 -7.76
N ASP A 68 6.54 -2.34 -6.94
CA ASP A 68 6.65 -2.48 -5.49
C ASP A 68 5.31 -2.96 -4.92
N TYR A 69 5.33 -4.08 -4.21
CA TYR A 69 4.15 -4.68 -3.59
C TYR A 69 3.91 -4.23 -2.14
N ALA A 70 4.67 -3.25 -1.62
CA ALA A 70 4.53 -2.81 -0.23
C ALA A 70 3.09 -2.40 0.13
N LYS A 71 2.36 -1.80 -0.83
CA LYS A 71 0.94 -1.43 -0.62
C LYS A 71 -0.01 -2.63 -0.64
N ILE A 72 0.32 -3.70 -1.34
CA ILE A 72 -0.45 -4.95 -1.32
C ILE A 72 -0.15 -5.68 -0.01
N GLN A 73 1.12 -5.72 0.41
CA GLN A 73 1.50 -6.24 1.72
C GLN A 73 0.79 -5.51 2.87
N GLU A 74 0.64 -4.19 2.77
CA GLU A 74 -0.15 -3.42 3.74
C GLU A 74 -1.62 -3.86 3.79
N LEU A 75 -2.21 -4.24 2.67
CA LEU A 75 -3.59 -4.77 2.64
C LEU A 75 -3.68 -6.16 3.27
N GLU A 76 -2.69 -7.01 3.06
CA GLU A 76 -2.59 -8.32 3.71
C GLU A 76 -2.36 -8.16 5.22
N ASP A 77 -1.41 -7.30 5.61
CA ASP A 77 -1.15 -6.96 7.02
C ASP A 77 -2.40 -6.47 7.77
N ARG A 78 -3.34 -5.85 7.06
CA ARG A 78 -4.61 -5.35 7.59
C ARG A 78 -5.77 -6.34 7.43
N ALA A 79 -5.50 -7.57 7.05
CA ALA A 79 -6.50 -8.62 6.75
C ALA A 79 -7.59 -8.19 5.72
N LYS A 80 -7.23 -7.30 4.77
CA LYS A 80 -8.11 -6.91 3.65
C LYS A 80 -8.05 -7.88 2.49
N ILE A 81 -6.93 -8.52 2.32
CA ILE A 81 -6.71 -9.59 1.36
C ILE A 81 -6.09 -10.77 2.10
N ASP A 82 -6.34 -11.95 1.58
CA ASP A 82 -5.69 -13.18 1.99
C ASP A 82 -4.98 -13.75 0.75
N LEU A 83 -3.66 -13.89 0.86
CA LEU A 83 -2.82 -14.37 -0.25
C LEU A 83 -3.19 -15.76 -0.74
N ASN A 84 -3.89 -16.55 0.09
CA ASN A 84 -4.31 -17.91 -0.20
C ASN A 84 -5.79 -18.02 -0.66
N SER A 85 -6.48 -16.88 -0.79
CA SER A 85 -7.89 -16.86 -1.17
C SER A 85 -8.12 -16.09 -2.48
N SER A 86 -9.32 -16.25 -3.04
CA SER A 86 -9.74 -15.56 -4.26
C SER A 86 -10.41 -14.20 -3.98
N ASN A 87 -10.20 -13.61 -2.80
CA ASN A 87 -10.88 -12.37 -2.42
C ASN A 87 -10.27 -11.10 -3.05
N TYR A 88 -9.20 -11.25 -3.83
CA TYR A 88 -8.59 -10.14 -4.57
C TYR A 88 -8.05 -10.59 -5.92
N THR A 89 -7.83 -9.63 -6.80
CA THR A 89 -7.20 -9.83 -8.12
C THR A 89 -6.16 -8.76 -8.39
N CYS A 90 -5.08 -9.15 -9.06
CA CYS A 90 -4.04 -8.25 -9.55
C CYS A 90 -3.93 -8.38 -11.07
N SER A 91 -4.40 -7.36 -11.79
CA SER A 91 -4.34 -7.31 -13.26
C SER A 91 -3.28 -6.32 -13.72
N LEU A 92 -2.25 -6.83 -14.41
CA LEU A 92 -1.25 -6.00 -15.08
C LEU A 92 -1.83 -5.42 -16.35
N LYS A 93 -1.73 -4.09 -16.51
CA LYS A 93 -2.20 -3.38 -17.70
C LYS A 93 -1.08 -2.53 -18.31
N LEU A 94 -0.82 -2.77 -19.60
CA LEU A 94 -0.01 -1.91 -20.45
C LEU A 94 -0.91 -1.30 -21.52
N ILE A 95 -0.83 0.00 -21.69
CA ILE A 95 -1.73 0.75 -22.57
C ILE A 95 -1.04 0.92 -23.93
N ASP A 96 -1.76 0.56 -24.99
CA ASP A 96 -1.29 0.71 -26.36
C ASP A 96 -1.01 2.18 -26.71
N VAL A 97 0.10 2.41 -27.41
CA VAL A 97 0.48 3.72 -27.93
C VAL A 97 0.67 3.64 -29.42
N TYR A 98 -0.34 4.12 -30.14
CA TYR A 98 -0.24 4.20 -31.59
C TYR A 98 0.71 5.33 -32.02
N GLY A 99 1.75 4.96 -32.75
CA GLY A 99 2.79 5.89 -33.23
C GLY A 99 2.79 6.12 -34.75
N GLY A 100 1.69 5.82 -35.42
CA GLY A 100 1.55 6.03 -36.87
C GLY A 100 2.18 4.95 -37.75
N GLN A 101 2.73 3.87 -37.16
CA GLN A 101 3.24 2.70 -37.88
C GLN A 101 2.19 1.59 -37.97
N SER A 102 2.38 0.65 -38.88
CA SER A 102 1.60 -0.57 -38.88
C SER A 102 1.93 -1.43 -37.68
N THR A 103 0.92 -1.85 -36.92
CA THR A 103 1.08 -2.81 -35.84
C THR A 103 0.97 -4.23 -36.38
N PRO A 104 1.74 -5.21 -35.86
CA PRO A 104 1.53 -6.62 -36.19
C PRO A 104 0.15 -7.07 -35.68
N ASN A 105 -0.38 -8.13 -36.26
CA ASN A 105 -1.63 -8.75 -35.86
C ASN A 105 -1.47 -10.27 -35.68
N ASN A 106 -2.40 -10.89 -34.98
CA ASN A 106 -2.44 -12.33 -34.72
C ASN A 106 -1.12 -12.84 -34.11
N PHE A 107 -0.80 -12.35 -32.94
CA PHE A 107 0.38 -12.75 -32.17
C PHE A 107 0.05 -12.89 -30.68
N VAL A 108 0.96 -13.56 -29.96
CA VAL A 108 0.86 -13.78 -28.52
C VAL A 108 2.04 -13.14 -27.82
N LEU A 109 1.78 -12.39 -26.76
CA LEU A 109 2.82 -11.97 -25.82
C LEU A 109 2.82 -12.88 -24.61
N GLU A 110 3.99 -13.28 -24.17
CA GLU A 110 4.23 -14.06 -22.97
C GLU A 110 4.87 -13.20 -21.89
N LEU A 111 4.36 -13.33 -20.66
CA LEU A 111 4.89 -12.71 -19.46
C LEU A 111 5.49 -13.80 -18.58
N LEU A 112 6.77 -13.66 -18.21
CA LEU A 112 7.49 -14.56 -17.32
C LEU A 112 8.12 -13.78 -16.15
N PRO A 113 8.11 -14.31 -14.90
CA PRO A 113 8.80 -13.70 -13.78
C PRO A 113 10.31 -13.71 -13.97
N LEU A 114 10.98 -12.61 -13.59
CA LEU A 114 12.43 -12.48 -13.65
C LEU A 114 13.12 -13.13 -12.44
N ALA A 115 14.16 -13.90 -12.71
CA ALA A 115 15.01 -14.50 -11.69
C ALA A 115 16.06 -13.53 -11.13
N LEU A 116 16.54 -12.61 -11.95
CA LEU A 116 17.60 -11.67 -11.61
C LEU A 116 17.05 -10.26 -11.38
N ALA A 117 17.57 -9.59 -10.36
CA ALA A 117 17.35 -8.16 -10.17
C ALA A 117 18.06 -7.36 -11.26
N TRP A 118 17.44 -6.29 -11.71
CA TRP A 118 17.94 -5.48 -12.81
C TRP A 118 17.89 -3.98 -12.49
N SER A 119 18.68 -3.19 -13.22
CA SER A 119 18.79 -1.74 -13.07
C SER A 119 18.19 -1.03 -14.27
N GLU A 120 17.19 -0.16 -14.07
CA GLU A 120 16.48 0.52 -15.16
C GLU A 120 17.40 1.37 -16.04
N GLY A 121 18.30 2.13 -15.44
CA GLY A 121 19.20 3.05 -16.13
C GLY A 121 18.53 4.37 -16.54
N ARG A 122 19.24 5.14 -17.37
CA ARG A 122 18.82 6.49 -17.81
C ARG A 122 18.97 6.69 -19.32
N GLY A 123 19.13 5.61 -20.09
CA GLY A 123 19.17 5.68 -21.54
C GLY A 123 17.79 6.00 -22.10
N SER A 124 17.74 6.83 -23.12
CA SER A 124 16.49 7.27 -23.75
C SER A 124 16.15 6.52 -25.02
N ASP A 125 17.13 5.89 -25.65
CA ASP A 125 16.95 5.14 -26.89
C ASP A 125 18.11 4.16 -27.17
N VAL A 126 17.96 3.36 -28.23
CA VAL A 126 18.95 2.38 -28.65
C VAL A 126 20.10 2.97 -29.47
N VAL A 127 20.03 4.23 -29.88
CA VAL A 127 21.01 4.88 -30.75
C VAL A 127 22.11 5.56 -29.94
N ALA A 128 21.74 6.16 -28.80
CA ALA A 128 22.64 7.01 -28.04
C ALA A 128 23.63 6.25 -27.15
N TYR A 129 23.44 4.94 -26.93
CA TYR A 129 24.31 4.08 -26.09
C TYR A 129 24.61 4.68 -24.71
N GLN A 130 23.58 5.25 -24.08
CA GLN A 130 23.68 5.80 -22.74
C GLN A 130 23.46 4.72 -21.68
N HIS A 131 24.11 4.86 -20.53
CA HIS A 131 23.98 3.93 -19.40
C HIS A 131 24.21 2.46 -19.78
N VAL A 132 25.35 2.19 -20.37
CA VAL A 132 25.75 0.83 -20.79
C VAL A 132 25.89 -0.16 -19.64
N ASP A 133 26.05 0.34 -18.40
CA ASP A 133 26.16 -0.46 -17.17
C ASP A 133 24.79 -0.80 -16.54
N ALA A 134 23.70 -0.25 -17.06
CA ALA A 134 22.33 -0.58 -16.67
C ALA A 134 21.78 -1.69 -17.56
N THR A 135 20.50 -2.05 -17.35
CA THR A 135 19.90 -3.14 -18.12
C THR A 135 19.97 -2.90 -19.62
N ASN A 136 20.40 -3.91 -20.34
CA ASN A 136 20.47 -3.97 -21.79
C ASN A 136 20.38 -5.44 -22.24
N TRP A 137 20.68 -5.74 -23.49
CA TRP A 137 20.59 -7.11 -24.00
C TRP A 137 21.56 -8.10 -23.32
N ILE A 138 22.72 -7.63 -22.83
CA ILE A 138 23.76 -8.45 -22.20
C ILE A 138 23.72 -8.34 -20.68
N THR A 139 23.51 -7.12 -20.16
CA THR A 139 23.67 -6.79 -18.75
C THR A 139 22.30 -6.65 -18.08
N ALA A 140 22.13 -7.21 -16.89
CA ALA A 140 20.96 -7.00 -16.04
C ALA A 140 21.15 -5.78 -15.11
N SER A 141 22.30 -5.70 -14.45
CA SER A 141 22.60 -4.67 -13.46
C SER A 141 24.10 -4.52 -13.24
N LEU A 142 24.47 -3.53 -12.41
CA LEU A 142 25.84 -3.36 -11.93
C LEU A 142 25.89 -3.65 -10.42
N SER A 143 26.81 -4.51 -10.00
CA SER A 143 27.09 -4.76 -8.59
C SER A 143 28.49 -4.23 -8.24
N GLY A 144 28.52 -3.07 -7.57
CA GLY A 144 29.77 -2.34 -7.37
C GLY A 144 30.36 -1.88 -8.72
N SER A 145 31.54 -2.38 -9.09
CA SER A 145 32.20 -2.08 -10.37
C SER A 145 32.07 -3.21 -11.42
N GLN A 146 31.32 -4.26 -11.13
CA GLN A 146 31.19 -5.42 -12.02
C GLN A 146 29.78 -5.51 -12.59
N ALA A 147 29.69 -5.75 -13.91
CA ALA A 147 28.42 -6.00 -14.58
C ALA A 147 27.89 -7.39 -14.20
N VAL A 148 26.63 -7.43 -13.78
CA VAL A 148 25.86 -8.66 -13.63
C VAL A 148 25.17 -8.90 -14.96
N THR A 149 25.61 -9.91 -15.70
CA THR A 149 25.05 -10.24 -17.00
C THR A 149 23.87 -11.18 -16.87
N TRP A 150 22.97 -11.14 -17.85
CA TRP A 150 21.99 -12.19 -18.03
C TRP A 150 22.74 -13.53 -18.26
N SER A 151 22.14 -14.63 -17.81
CA SER A 151 22.69 -15.98 -18.03
C SER A 151 22.76 -16.31 -19.53
N LEU A 152 21.74 -15.88 -20.27
CA LEU A 152 21.76 -15.83 -21.73
C LEU A 152 21.33 -14.43 -22.20
N PRO A 153 21.97 -13.88 -23.27
CA PRO A 153 21.63 -12.56 -23.78
C PRO A 153 20.13 -12.38 -24.02
N GLY A 154 19.60 -11.21 -23.66
CA GLY A 154 18.19 -10.89 -23.78
C GLY A 154 17.30 -11.46 -22.68
N ALA A 155 17.87 -11.81 -21.53
CA ALA A 155 17.14 -12.47 -20.43
C ALA A 155 16.45 -13.76 -20.93
N SER A 156 17.20 -14.62 -21.62
CA SER A 156 16.65 -15.76 -22.37
C SER A 156 16.70 -17.08 -21.63
N ALA A 157 17.58 -17.22 -20.62
CA ALA A 157 17.71 -18.49 -19.91
C ALA A 157 16.43 -18.79 -19.11
N THR A 158 15.74 -19.85 -19.49
CA THR A 158 14.51 -20.32 -18.85
C THR A 158 14.80 -21.46 -17.88
N GLY A 159 14.02 -21.57 -16.82
CA GLY A 159 14.12 -22.66 -15.86
C GLY A 159 13.03 -22.62 -14.81
N SER A 160 13.15 -23.48 -13.80
CA SER A 160 12.25 -23.52 -12.66
C SER A 160 12.73 -22.64 -11.51
N LEU A 161 11.88 -22.38 -10.51
CA LEU A 161 12.25 -21.63 -9.30
C LEU A 161 13.42 -22.24 -8.50
N THR A 162 13.75 -23.51 -8.74
CA THR A 162 14.84 -24.22 -8.07
C THR A 162 16.13 -24.25 -8.88
N ASP A 163 16.09 -23.83 -10.14
CA ASP A 163 17.23 -23.90 -11.04
C ASP A 163 18.18 -22.71 -10.82
N LEU A 164 19.46 -22.96 -11.02
CA LEU A 164 20.52 -21.94 -10.99
C LEU A 164 20.78 -21.43 -12.39
N ASN A 165 21.30 -20.20 -12.49
CA ASN A 165 21.68 -19.57 -13.75
C ASN A 165 20.51 -19.45 -14.76
N VAL A 166 19.33 -19.11 -14.26
CA VAL A 166 18.16 -18.78 -15.06
C VAL A 166 17.92 -17.28 -15.05
N ASP A 167 17.33 -16.76 -16.10
CA ASP A 167 16.93 -15.35 -16.22
C ASP A 167 15.44 -15.17 -15.95
N VAL A 168 14.63 -16.15 -16.36
CA VAL A 168 13.18 -16.15 -16.17
C VAL A 168 12.67 -17.50 -15.72
N TYR A 169 11.68 -17.48 -14.87
CA TYR A 169 11.04 -18.67 -14.34
C TYR A 169 9.84 -19.08 -15.20
N VAL A 170 9.89 -20.29 -15.76
CA VAL A 170 8.77 -20.89 -16.52
C VAL A 170 7.94 -21.82 -15.67
N SER A 171 8.50 -22.39 -14.59
CA SER A 171 7.79 -23.29 -13.71
C SER A 171 8.24 -23.16 -12.26
N GLY A 172 7.40 -23.58 -11.33
CA GLY A 172 7.77 -23.60 -9.92
C GLY A 172 6.61 -23.98 -9.01
N ASN A 173 6.95 -24.27 -7.76
CA ASN A 173 5.96 -24.60 -6.74
C ASN A 173 5.53 -23.33 -6.02
N LEU A 174 4.28 -22.92 -6.22
CA LEU A 174 3.66 -21.76 -5.56
C LEU A 174 2.77 -22.16 -4.37
N GLY A 175 3.07 -23.30 -3.72
CA GLY A 175 2.32 -23.78 -2.56
C GLY A 175 1.32 -24.90 -2.86
N SER A 176 0.86 -25.05 -4.12
CA SER A 176 -0.10 -26.06 -4.57
C SER A 176 0.48 -27.07 -5.57
N GLY A 177 1.80 -27.26 -5.55
CA GLY A 177 2.53 -28.10 -6.50
C GLY A 177 3.21 -27.30 -7.61
N ASN A 178 3.96 -28.01 -8.45
CA ASN A 178 4.67 -27.38 -9.58
C ASN A 178 3.68 -26.92 -10.64
N GLN A 179 3.79 -25.65 -11.05
CA GLN A 179 2.91 -25.02 -12.01
C GLN A 179 3.72 -24.29 -13.09
N PHE A 180 3.09 -24.07 -14.24
CA PHE A 180 3.59 -23.15 -15.23
C PHE A 180 3.36 -21.71 -14.75
N LEU A 181 4.40 -20.89 -14.78
CA LEU A 181 4.37 -19.51 -14.27
C LEU A 181 4.12 -18.48 -15.36
N GLY A 182 4.26 -18.89 -16.62
CA GLY A 182 4.02 -18.01 -17.76
C GLY A 182 2.55 -17.60 -17.85
N LYS A 183 2.33 -16.37 -18.30
CA LYS A 183 1.02 -15.83 -18.63
C LYS A 183 1.05 -15.30 -20.05
N THR A 184 -0.01 -15.50 -20.80
CA THR A 184 -0.08 -15.11 -22.20
C THR A 184 -1.23 -14.16 -22.47
N ALA A 185 -1.06 -13.29 -23.46
CA ALA A 185 -2.11 -12.44 -24.00
C ALA A 185 -2.08 -12.49 -25.53
N PHE A 186 -3.23 -12.74 -26.15
CA PHE A 186 -3.40 -12.78 -27.59
C PHE A 186 -3.82 -11.41 -28.12
N PHE A 187 -3.20 -10.99 -29.23
CA PHE A 187 -3.46 -9.74 -29.93
C PHE A 187 -3.99 -10.03 -31.33
N ALA A 188 -5.28 -9.81 -31.55
CA ALA A 188 -5.92 -10.06 -32.83
C ALA A 188 -5.62 -8.97 -33.86
N THR A 189 -5.70 -7.71 -33.44
CA THR A 189 -5.50 -6.53 -34.30
C THR A 189 -4.17 -5.82 -34.05
N GLY A 190 -3.54 -6.09 -32.92
CA GLY A 190 -2.31 -5.42 -32.48
C GLY A 190 -2.53 -4.06 -31.81
N ALA A 191 -3.77 -3.52 -31.82
CA ALA A 191 -4.11 -2.25 -31.17
C ALA A 191 -4.67 -2.43 -29.75
N GLU A 192 -4.77 -3.66 -29.25
CA GLU A 192 -5.28 -3.97 -27.93
C GLU A 192 -4.29 -3.54 -26.83
N ASN A 193 -4.83 -3.16 -25.68
CA ASN A 193 -4.04 -3.08 -24.46
C ASN A 193 -3.65 -4.48 -24.00
N LEU A 194 -2.50 -4.60 -23.34
CA LEU A 194 -2.19 -5.83 -22.62
C LEU A 194 -2.91 -5.81 -21.28
N GLU A 195 -3.66 -6.86 -20.99
CA GLU A 195 -4.29 -7.08 -19.69
C GLU A 195 -4.09 -8.53 -19.27
N ILE A 196 -3.36 -8.76 -18.19
CA ILE A 196 -3.01 -10.10 -17.71
C ILE A 196 -3.26 -10.20 -16.21
N ASP A 197 -3.98 -11.23 -15.79
CA ASP A 197 -4.10 -11.59 -14.38
C ASP A 197 -2.81 -12.26 -13.88
N ILE A 198 -2.13 -11.58 -12.95
CA ILE A 198 -0.90 -12.05 -12.29
C ILE A 198 -1.08 -12.26 -10.79
N THR A 199 -2.32 -12.42 -10.32
CA THR A 199 -2.66 -12.56 -8.90
C THR A 199 -1.83 -13.63 -8.21
N ASN A 200 -1.74 -14.83 -8.80
CA ASN A 200 -0.97 -15.94 -8.23
C ASN A 200 0.54 -15.64 -8.12
N LEU A 201 1.11 -14.92 -9.08
CA LEU A 201 2.52 -14.53 -9.07
C LEU A 201 2.80 -13.48 -7.99
N VAL A 202 1.90 -12.51 -7.85
CA VAL A 202 1.97 -11.50 -6.78
C VAL A 202 1.83 -12.15 -5.40
N SER A 203 0.86 -13.07 -5.24
CA SER A 203 0.67 -13.83 -3.99
C SER A 203 1.92 -14.64 -3.62
N ALA A 204 2.49 -15.34 -4.59
CA ALA A 204 3.71 -16.14 -4.40
C ALA A 204 4.91 -15.28 -3.99
N SER A 205 5.05 -14.12 -4.60
CA SER A 205 6.13 -13.18 -4.28
C SER A 205 5.97 -12.59 -2.87
N LEU A 206 4.77 -12.18 -2.48
CA LEU A 206 4.46 -11.71 -1.13
C LEU A 206 4.60 -12.81 -0.08
N GLY A 207 4.23 -14.05 -0.43
CA GLY A 207 4.41 -15.23 0.43
C GLY A 207 5.87 -15.72 0.53
N GLY A 208 6.81 -15.06 -0.14
CA GLY A 208 8.23 -15.42 -0.12
C GLY A 208 8.59 -16.69 -0.90
N LEU A 209 7.68 -17.19 -1.74
CA LEU A 209 7.90 -18.37 -2.59
C LEU A 209 8.67 -18.04 -3.88
N MET A 210 8.67 -16.77 -4.28
CA MET A 210 9.31 -16.28 -5.49
C MET A 210 9.89 -14.87 -5.24
N PRO A 211 11.06 -14.51 -5.79
CA PRO A 211 11.59 -13.15 -5.68
C PRO A 211 10.71 -12.15 -6.45
N ASN A 212 10.68 -10.90 -6.00
CA ASN A 212 10.06 -9.80 -6.74
C ASN A 212 11.14 -9.04 -7.54
N ASN A 213 11.52 -9.55 -8.68
CA ASN A 213 12.41 -8.89 -9.64
C ASN A 213 11.64 -8.35 -10.85
N GLY A 214 10.30 -8.40 -10.82
CA GLY A 214 9.44 -8.00 -11.91
C GLY A 214 9.25 -9.10 -12.97
N PHE A 215 8.90 -8.66 -14.19
CA PHE A 215 8.49 -9.54 -15.28
C PHE A 215 9.21 -9.18 -16.56
N ARG A 216 9.51 -10.22 -17.39
CA ARG A 216 9.85 -10.08 -18.79
C ARG A 216 8.58 -10.31 -19.63
N ILE A 217 8.32 -9.42 -20.58
CA ILE A 217 7.26 -9.57 -21.58
C ILE A 217 7.92 -9.62 -22.95
N ALA A 218 7.60 -10.64 -23.73
CA ALA A 218 8.18 -10.89 -25.05
C ALA A 218 7.16 -11.58 -25.95
N TYR A 219 7.44 -11.68 -27.25
CA TYR A 219 6.78 -12.65 -28.10
C TYR A 219 7.07 -14.07 -27.59
N THR A 220 6.21 -15.02 -27.89
CA THR A 220 6.49 -16.42 -27.57
C THR A 220 7.75 -16.91 -28.31
N GLU A 221 8.41 -17.93 -27.78
CA GLU A 221 9.60 -18.49 -28.41
C GLU A 221 9.34 -18.89 -29.87
N GLY A 222 8.17 -19.48 -30.16
CA GLY A 222 7.78 -19.84 -31.51
C GLY A 222 7.69 -18.63 -32.45
N GLU A 223 7.12 -17.52 -32.01
CA GLU A 223 6.99 -16.27 -32.79
C GLU A 223 8.33 -15.53 -32.91
N GLU A 224 9.21 -15.64 -31.91
CA GLU A 224 10.57 -15.08 -32.00
C GLU A 224 11.46 -15.85 -32.96
N GLU A 225 11.12 -17.10 -33.28
CA GLU A 225 11.93 -17.98 -34.15
C GLU A 225 11.36 -18.21 -35.55
N GLU A 226 10.13 -17.83 -35.79
CA GLU A 226 9.53 -17.94 -37.10
C GLU A 226 10.07 -16.88 -38.08
N ASP A 227 9.96 -17.20 -39.39
CA ASP A 227 10.43 -16.35 -40.50
C ASP A 227 9.38 -15.28 -40.84
N LYS A 228 8.94 -14.54 -39.81
CA LYS A 228 7.95 -13.49 -39.92
C LYS A 228 8.37 -12.25 -39.11
N THR A 229 8.05 -11.09 -39.63
CA THR A 229 8.33 -9.83 -38.97
C THR A 229 7.10 -9.31 -38.21
N TYR A 230 7.27 -9.10 -36.91
CA TYR A 230 6.34 -8.43 -36.05
C TYR A 230 6.91 -7.07 -35.65
N PHE A 231 6.56 -6.00 -36.38
CA PHE A 231 7.04 -4.65 -36.14
C PHE A 231 5.88 -3.67 -36.14
N VAL A 232 5.60 -2.94 -35.10
CA VAL A 232 6.09 -2.90 -33.74
C VAL A 232 4.89 -2.75 -32.81
N LYS A 233 4.81 -3.51 -31.73
CA LYS A 233 3.85 -3.29 -30.65
C LYS A 233 4.45 -2.32 -29.64
N ARG A 234 3.75 -1.21 -29.33
CA ARG A 234 4.19 -0.19 -28.40
C ARG A 234 3.25 -0.04 -27.23
N PHE A 235 3.83 0.09 -26.04
CA PHE A 235 3.11 0.47 -24.84
C PHE A 235 3.72 1.75 -24.24
N GLY A 236 2.93 2.50 -23.48
CA GLY A 236 3.44 3.64 -22.73
C GLY A 236 4.37 3.20 -21.61
N THR A 237 5.36 4.03 -21.29
CA THR A 237 6.26 3.82 -20.14
C THR A 237 5.75 4.54 -18.89
N ARG A 238 6.36 4.25 -17.74
CA ARG A 238 6.13 5.02 -16.51
C ARG A 238 6.49 6.50 -16.63
N HIS A 239 7.32 6.84 -17.61
CA HIS A 239 7.75 8.21 -17.94
C HIS A 239 6.83 8.91 -18.94
N ALA A 240 5.79 8.26 -19.48
CA ALA A 240 4.86 8.89 -20.39
C ALA A 240 4.26 10.16 -19.78
N GLN A 241 4.17 11.24 -20.56
CA GLN A 241 3.61 12.50 -20.09
C GLN A 241 2.14 12.36 -19.71
N ASN A 242 1.34 11.66 -20.54
CA ASN A 242 -0.02 11.30 -20.20
C ASN A 242 -0.02 10.15 -19.18
N VAL A 243 -0.57 10.41 -18.00
CA VAL A 243 -0.65 9.45 -16.89
C VAL A 243 -1.48 8.23 -17.25
N ASP A 244 -2.48 8.38 -18.12
CA ASP A 244 -3.38 7.28 -18.52
C ASP A 244 -2.68 6.24 -19.40
N LEU A 245 -1.60 6.62 -20.09
CA LEU A 245 -0.79 5.71 -20.90
C LEU A 245 0.24 4.92 -20.09
N ARG A 246 0.45 5.29 -18.83
CA ARG A 246 1.45 4.63 -17.99
C ARG A 246 1.01 3.23 -17.59
N PRO A 247 1.93 2.27 -17.55
CA PRO A 247 1.67 0.93 -17.04
C PRO A 247 1.10 0.97 -15.63
N ARG A 248 0.27 -0.01 -15.31
CA ARG A 248 -0.33 -0.11 -13.98
C ARG A 248 -0.63 -1.54 -13.60
N LEU A 249 -0.63 -1.78 -12.31
CA LEU A 249 -1.17 -2.98 -11.70
C LEU A 249 -2.46 -2.60 -10.97
N ASP A 250 -3.58 -3.08 -11.47
CA ASP A 250 -4.90 -2.87 -10.90
C ASP A 250 -5.15 -3.94 -9.83
N VAL A 251 -5.27 -3.51 -8.58
CA VAL A 251 -5.58 -4.39 -7.45
C VAL A 251 -7.02 -4.19 -7.04
N THR A 252 -7.84 -5.22 -7.20
CA THR A 252 -9.27 -5.20 -6.83
C THR A 252 -9.51 -6.20 -5.72
N THR A 253 -10.25 -5.83 -4.69
CA THR A 253 -10.69 -6.74 -3.66
C THR A 253 -12.19 -6.67 -3.46
N THR A 254 -12.81 -7.84 -3.26
CA THR A 254 -14.23 -8.00 -2.94
C THR A 254 -14.50 -7.98 -1.44
N ALA A 255 -13.44 -7.96 -0.61
CA ALA A 255 -13.60 -7.91 0.83
C ALA A 255 -14.26 -6.61 1.28
N ASP A 256 -15.04 -6.69 2.35
CA ASP A 256 -15.60 -5.53 3.04
C ASP A 256 -14.49 -4.55 3.44
N ILE A 257 -14.80 -3.28 3.42
CA ILE A 257 -13.88 -2.24 3.87
C ILE A 257 -13.93 -2.19 5.38
N ILE A 258 -12.98 -2.88 6.01
CA ILE A 258 -12.81 -2.83 7.46
C ILE A 258 -11.73 -1.80 7.80
N ARG A 259 -12.03 -0.93 8.75
CA ARG A 259 -11.12 0.15 9.14
C ARG A 259 -11.15 0.40 10.64
N CYS A 260 -9.99 0.69 11.22
CA CYS A 260 -9.86 1.18 12.58
C CYS A 260 -9.64 2.69 12.56
N ASP A 261 -10.19 3.41 13.52
CA ASP A 261 -10.02 4.87 13.63
C ASP A 261 -8.62 5.26 14.13
N LYS A 262 -7.89 4.38 14.79
CA LYS A 262 -6.61 4.66 15.44
C LYS A 262 -5.44 3.97 14.73
N ALA A 263 -4.67 4.72 13.97
CA ALA A 263 -3.34 4.28 13.50
C ALA A 263 -2.22 4.73 14.47
N ARG A 264 -2.52 5.67 15.36
CA ARG A 264 -1.61 6.18 16.39
C ARG A 264 -2.38 6.41 17.68
N ALA A 265 -1.74 6.08 18.79
CA ALA A 265 -2.27 6.27 20.14
C ALA A 265 -1.16 6.75 21.07
N ALA A 266 -1.44 7.02 22.32
CA ALA A 266 -0.44 7.36 23.32
C ALA A 266 -0.50 6.39 24.51
N PHE A 267 0.64 6.19 25.15
CA PHE A 267 0.66 5.61 26.49
C PHE A 267 0.05 6.60 27.46
N SER A 268 -1.02 6.23 28.13
CA SER A 268 -1.80 7.17 28.91
C SER A 268 -2.49 6.46 30.08
N PRO A 269 -2.59 7.10 31.25
CA PRO A 269 -3.44 6.62 32.34
C PRO A 269 -4.94 6.77 32.04
N LEU A 270 -5.30 7.38 30.91
CA LEU A 270 -6.68 7.52 30.48
C LEU A 270 -7.05 6.44 29.46
N THR A 271 -8.27 5.98 29.57
CA THR A 271 -8.88 5.06 28.63
C THR A 271 -9.12 5.75 27.28
N GLN A 272 -8.68 5.12 26.21
CA GLN A 272 -8.87 5.58 24.84
C GLN A 272 -9.88 4.65 24.14
N LYS A 273 -10.83 5.22 23.39
CA LYS A 273 -11.76 4.43 22.60
C LYS A 273 -11.15 4.13 21.22
N PHE A 274 -11.11 2.85 20.86
CA PHE A 274 -10.71 2.39 19.54
C PHE A 274 -11.96 1.88 18.84
N PHE A 275 -12.25 2.41 17.65
CA PHE A 275 -13.40 2.02 16.86
C PHE A 275 -12.97 1.16 15.68
N LEU A 276 -13.77 0.13 15.41
CA LEU A 276 -13.70 -0.69 14.21
C LEU A 276 -14.99 -0.51 13.42
N PHE A 277 -14.84 -0.19 12.14
CA PHE A 277 -15.94 -0.04 11.22
C PHE A 277 -15.89 -1.11 10.14
N ASN A 278 -17.02 -1.73 9.85
CA ASN A 278 -17.18 -2.65 8.74
C ASN A 278 -18.18 -2.08 7.73
N GLU A 279 -17.70 -1.78 6.53
CA GLU A 279 -18.46 -1.20 5.43
C GLU A 279 -18.52 -2.18 4.27
N SER A 280 -19.72 -2.66 3.96
CA SER A 280 -20.01 -3.47 2.80
C SER A 280 -20.42 -2.59 1.60
N LEU A 281 -20.66 -3.20 0.46
CA LEU A 281 -21.13 -2.50 -0.74
C LEU A 281 -22.48 -1.77 -0.53
N THR A 282 -23.28 -2.20 0.44
CA THR A 282 -24.61 -1.66 0.74
C THR A 282 -24.63 -0.70 1.93
N GLY A 283 -23.46 -0.43 2.54
CA GLY A 283 -23.31 0.41 3.72
C GLY A 283 -22.73 -0.34 4.92
N TYR A 284 -22.83 0.24 6.11
CA TYR A 284 -22.30 -0.38 7.33
C TYR A 284 -23.10 -1.65 7.68
N SER A 285 -22.41 -2.76 7.86
CA SER A 285 -22.98 -4.06 8.17
C SER A 285 -22.23 -4.76 9.29
N ASN A 286 -22.94 -5.57 10.09
CA ASN A 286 -22.30 -6.34 11.14
C ASN A 286 -21.40 -7.44 10.56
N PHE A 287 -20.41 -7.86 11.34
CA PHE A 287 -19.68 -9.08 11.02
C PHE A 287 -20.57 -10.32 11.21
N TYR A 288 -20.24 -11.40 10.52
CA TYR A 288 -20.96 -12.65 10.58
C TYR A 288 -20.06 -13.78 11.06
N ASN A 289 -20.64 -14.68 11.84
CA ASN A 289 -20.03 -15.97 12.20
C ASN A 289 -21.05 -17.09 11.95
N GLY A 290 -20.74 -17.98 11.01
CA GLY A 290 -21.65 -19.08 10.68
C GLY A 290 -23.06 -18.65 10.24
N GLY A 291 -23.19 -17.49 9.61
CA GLY A 291 -24.47 -16.93 9.16
C GLY A 291 -25.22 -16.10 10.21
N GLN A 292 -24.69 -16.00 11.43
CA GLN A 292 -25.26 -15.15 12.49
C GLN A 292 -24.47 -13.85 12.63
N GLU A 293 -25.18 -12.74 12.84
CA GLU A 293 -24.56 -11.44 13.08
C GLU A 293 -23.84 -11.42 14.43
N ILE A 294 -22.64 -10.83 14.44
CA ILE A 294 -21.89 -10.58 15.66
C ILE A 294 -22.34 -9.24 16.23
N THR A 295 -23.08 -9.29 17.34
CA THR A 295 -23.70 -8.13 17.96
C THR A 295 -23.59 -8.15 19.48
N GLY A 296 -23.83 -7.01 20.12
CA GLY A 296 -23.95 -6.90 21.56
C GLY A 296 -22.66 -6.53 22.30
N ALA A 297 -22.64 -6.78 23.60
CA ALA A 297 -21.50 -6.48 24.46
C ALA A 297 -20.47 -7.62 24.39
N ASN A 298 -19.19 -7.26 24.43
CA ASN A 298 -18.06 -8.22 24.45
C ASN A 298 -18.13 -9.26 23.32
N CYS A 299 -18.60 -8.83 22.15
CA CYS A 299 -18.83 -9.72 21.01
C CYS A 299 -17.56 -9.98 20.18
N LEU A 300 -16.56 -9.11 20.28
CA LEU A 300 -15.24 -9.27 19.66
C LEU A 300 -14.13 -9.05 20.69
N VAL A 301 -12.89 -9.28 20.27
CA VAL A 301 -11.69 -9.02 21.08
C VAL A 301 -10.69 -8.21 20.26
N LEU A 302 -10.12 -7.18 20.86
CA LEU A 302 -8.96 -6.46 20.35
C LEU A 302 -7.71 -6.95 21.08
N SER A 303 -6.80 -7.61 20.37
CA SER A 303 -5.50 -8.02 20.89
C SER A 303 -4.42 -7.06 20.39
N ILE A 304 -3.67 -6.47 21.31
CA ILE A 304 -2.54 -5.60 21.03
C ILE A 304 -1.27 -6.35 21.39
N THR A 305 -0.44 -6.64 20.38
CA THR A 305 0.78 -7.43 20.52
C THR A 305 1.98 -6.68 19.95
N THR A 306 3.17 -7.04 20.40
CA THR A 306 4.40 -6.52 19.79
C THR A 306 4.53 -6.99 18.34
N SER A 307 5.17 -6.19 17.50
CA SER A 307 5.13 -6.31 16.03
C SER A 307 5.88 -7.50 15.42
N LYS A 308 6.41 -8.44 16.20
CA LYS A 308 6.94 -9.68 15.66
C LYS A 308 5.86 -10.75 15.75
N ASP A 309 5.64 -11.45 14.66
CA ASP A 309 4.64 -12.46 14.38
C ASP A 309 4.49 -13.52 15.49
N VAL A 310 3.98 -13.13 16.62
CA VAL A 310 3.45 -14.06 17.59
C VAL A 310 2.03 -14.36 17.16
N LYS A 311 1.87 -15.50 16.49
CA LYS A 311 0.55 -16.11 16.37
C LYS A 311 -0.04 -16.24 17.77
N TYR A 312 -1.33 -15.97 17.90
CA TYR A 312 -2.04 -16.17 19.16
C TYR A 312 -1.70 -17.51 19.74
N LEU A 313 -1.17 -17.52 20.94
CA LEU A 313 -0.78 -18.73 21.60
C LEU A 313 -1.87 -19.28 22.52
N THR A 314 -3.01 -18.60 22.65
CA THR A 314 -4.01 -19.02 23.62
C THR A 314 -5.44 -18.73 23.21
N SER A 315 -6.31 -19.66 23.52
CA SER A 315 -7.76 -19.55 23.50
C SER A 315 -8.36 -18.68 24.63
N SER A 316 -7.56 -18.14 25.55
CA SER A 316 -8.04 -17.28 26.63
C SER A 316 -7.55 -15.86 26.43
N PHE A 317 -8.42 -15.01 25.97
CA PHE A 317 -8.17 -13.59 25.69
C PHE A 317 -8.20 -12.70 26.96
N SER A 318 -8.18 -13.27 28.13
CA SER A 318 -8.44 -12.52 29.36
C SER A 318 -7.20 -12.10 30.14
N VAL A 319 -6.01 -12.45 29.72
CA VAL A 319 -4.81 -12.21 30.52
C VAL A 319 -3.72 -11.53 29.68
N PRO A 320 -3.24 -10.35 30.08
CA PRO A 320 -1.99 -9.81 29.54
C PRO A 320 -0.87 -10.76 29.87
N HIS A 321 -0.07 -11.14 28.90
CA HIS A 321 1.13 -11.89 29.21
C HIS A 321 2.37 -11.29 28.61
N ASN A 322 3.39 -11.36 29.41
CA ASN A 322 4.74 -11.04 29.04
C ASN A 322 5.46 -12.34 28.68
N MET A 323 5.89 -12.46 27.45
CA MET A 323 6.73 -13.59 27.03
C MET A 323 8.15 -13.14 26.82
N THR A 324 9.07 -13.71 27.55
CA THR A 324 10.51 -13.54 27.35
C THR A 324 11.02 -14.68 26.48
N ILE A 325 11.46 -14.37 25.26
CA ILE A 325 12.12 -15.33 24.39
C ILE A 325 13.63 -15.08 24.47
N SER A 326 14.35 -16.06 24.98
CA SER A 326 15.82 -16.05 24.97
C SER A 326 16.31 -16.45 23.59
N HIS A 327 16.84 -15.54 22.84
CA HIS A 327 17.58 -15.80 21.61
C HIS A 327 19.07 -15.65 21.86
N LEU A 328 19.79 -16.76 21.88
CA LEU A 328 21.24 -16.97 21.91
C LEU A 328 22.13 -15.94 22.63
N THR A 329 21.74 -14.67 22.73
CA THR A 329 22.49 -13.62 23.47
C THR A 329 21.64 -12.41 23.91
N LYS A 330 20.32 -12.38 23.63
CA LYS A 330 19.43 -11.28 24.04
C LYS A 330 18.06 -11.79 24.41
N SER A 331 17.59 -11.49 25.61
CA SER A 331 16.18 -11.63 25.98
C SER A 331 15.38 -10.56 25.25
N ILE A 332 14.46 -10.97 24.40
CA ILE A 332 13.49 -10.07 23.78
C ILE A 332 12.19 -10.28 24.52
N ALA A 333 11.75 -9.26 25.25
CA ALA A 333 10.44 -9.26 25.90
C ALA A 333 9.35 -9.02 24.84
N TYR A 334 8.33 -9.86 24.83
CA TYR A 334 7.11 -9.65 24.06
C TYR A 334 6.01 -9.21 25.00
N PHE A 335 5.27 -8.20 24.57
CA PHE A 335 4.09 -7.74 25.28
C PHE A 335 2.86 -8.11 24.47
N SER A 336 1.85 -8.60 25.14
CA SER A 336 0.51 -8.87 24.57
C SER A 336 -0.55 -8.52 25.62
N THR A 337 -1.58 -7.84 25.19
CA THR A 337 -2.76 -7.55 26.00
C THR A 337 -4.01 -7.61 25.14
N SER A 338 -5.16 -7.85 25.72
CA SER A 338 -6.42 -7.93 25.02
C SER A 338 -7.51 -7.10 25.73
N PHE A 339 -8.43 -6.58 24.93
CA PHE A 339 -9.54 -5.75 25.36
C PHE A 339 -10.83 -6.31 24.78
N ASN A 340 -11.89 -6.28 25.58
CA ASN A 340 -13.22 -6.64 25.12
C ASN A 340 -13.74 -5.56 24.17
N VAL A 341 -14.36 -6.01 23.09
CA VAL A 341 -14.95 -5.15 22.08
C VAL A 341 -16.45 -5.35 22.06
N SER A 342 -17.17 -4.26 22.11
CA SER A 342 -18.64 -4.26 22.08
C SER A 342 -19.13 -3.54 20.84
N GLN A 343 -20.32 -3.90 20.38
CA GLN A 343 -21.01 -3.14 19.34
C GLN A 343 -21.37 -1.75 19.90
N PHE A 344 -21.16 -0.73 19.09
CA PHE A 344 -21.47 0.64 19.47
C PHE A 344 -22.98 0.86 19.49
N THR A 345 -23.46 1.60 20.50
CA THR A 345 -24.87 1.94 20.66
C THR A 345 -25.06 3.44 20.81
N ILE A 346 -26.12 3.94 20.22
CA ILE A 346 -26.61 5.32 20.46
C ILE A 346 -27.93 5.22 21.21
N GLY A 347 -27.91 5.58 22.50
CA GLY A 347 -29.01 5.28 23.37
C GLY A 347 -29.20 3.77 23.53
N SER A 348 -30.38 3.26 23.20
CA SER A 348 -30.68 1.81 23.22
C SER A 348 -30.52 1.11 21.87
N GLN A 349 -30.17 1.85 20.81
CA GLN A 349 -30.06 1.29 19.46
C GLN A 349 -28.61 0.94 19.12
N SER A 350 -28.39 -0.29 18.65
CA SER A 350 -27.11 -0.72 18.14
C SER A 350 -26.84 -0.13 16.74
N VAL A 351 -25.62 0.35 16.53
CA VAL A 351 -25.18 0.88 15.23
C VAL A 351 -24.55 -0.26 14.44
N PRO A 352 -25.14 -0.66 13.30
CA PRO A 352 -24.59 -1.74 12.48
C PRO A 352 -23.15 -1.44 12.07
N GLY A 353 -22.31 -2.50 12.02
CA GLY A 353 -20.93 -2.41 11.53
C GLY A 353 -19.98 -1.52 12.34
N THR A 354 -20.39 -1.05 13.51
CA THR A 354 -19.58 -0.19 14.35
C THR A 354 -19.32 -0.84 15.68
N TYR A 355 -18.04 -1.06 16.01
CA TYR A 355 -17.60 -1.72 17.24
C TYR A 355 -16.56 -0.84 17.94
N TYR A 356 -16.44 -0.97 19.25
CA TYR A 356 -15.45 -0.21 20.01
C TYR A 356 -14.82 -1.04 21.13
N ALA A 357 -13.59 -0.70 21.46
CA ALA A 357 -12.87 -1.17 22.62
C ALA A 357 -12.42 0.01 23.47
N ASP A 358 -12.52 -0.13 24.77
CA ASP A 358 -11.93 0.78 25.75
C ASP A 358 -10.49 0.29 26.05
N VAL A 359 -9.49 1.01 25.55
CA VAL A 359 -8.08 0.63 25.61
C VAL A 359 -7.36 1.48 26.63
N LEU A 360 -6.78 0.82 27.63
CA LEU A 360 -5.92 1.44 28.62
C LEU A 360 -4.49 0.90 28.45
N MET A 361 -3.59 1.76 28.02
CA MET A 361 -2.18 1.44 27.83
C MET A 361 -1.33 2.34 28.73
N ASP A 362 -1.41 2.08 30.03
CA ASP A 362 -0.66 2.81 31.05
C ASP A 362 0.54 1.97 31.53
N PRO A 363 1.78 2.39 31.23
CA PRO A 363 2.98 1.69 31.69
C PRO A 363 3.12 1.62 33.23
N TYR A 364 2.55 2.57 33.95
CA TYR A 364 2.63 2.59 35.41
C TYR A 364 1.62 1.66 36.09
N GLN A 365 0.54 1.35 35.41
CA GLN A 365 -0.47 0.40 35.90
C GLN A 365 -0.27 -1.02 35.36
N ASN A 366 0.56 -1.20 34.34
CA ASN A 366 0.84 -2.48 33.73
C ASN A 366 2.34 -2.79 33.79
N ALA A 367 2.71 -3.66 34.74
CA ALA A 367 4.13 -4.01 34.98
C ALA A 367 4.79 -4.67 33.76
N ASP A 368 4.05 -5.46 32.97
CA ASP A 368 4.56 -6.13 31.78
C ASP A 368 4.84 -5.14 30.67
N LEU A 369 3.96 -4.14 30.51
CA LEU A 369 4.18 -3.05 29.56
C LEU A 369 5.37 -2.20 29.97
N LEU A 370 5.49 -1.88 31.27
CA LEU A 370 6.64 -1.13 31.78
C LEU A 370 7.95 -1.88 31.57
N ALA A 371 7.96 -3.18 31.85
CA ALA A 371 9.14 -4.04 31.64
C ALA A 371 9.54 -4.10 30.16
N TYR A 372 8.55 -4.21 29.27
CA TYR A 372 8.77 -4.18 27.82
C TYR A 372 9.37 -2.85 27.36
N LEU A 373 8.83 -1.73 27.82
CA LEU A 373 9.28 -0.39 27.44
C LEU A 373 10.65 -0.05 28.04
N SER A 374 10.96 -0.51 29.24
CA SER A 374 12.27 -0.28 29.89
C SER A 374 13.43 -0.99 29.19
N GLY A 375 13.16 -2.09 28.48
CA GLY A 375 14.14 -2.83 27.69
C GLY A 375 14.37 -2.30 26.27
N SER A 376 13.55 -1.36 25.82
CA SER A 376 13.50 -0.96 24.40
C SER A 376 13.14 0.50 24.26
N VAL A 377 13.99 1.40 24.71
CA VAL A 377 13.65 2.81 24.60
C VAL A 377 13.96 3.35 23.22
N THR A 378 13.05 3.99 22.61
CA THR A 378 13.08 5.37 22.13
C THR A 378 11.94 5.60 21.15
N GLU A 379 11.25 6.66 21.30
CA GLU A 379 10.42 7.44 20.38
C GLU A 379 9.06 6.87 19.95
N LYS A 380 8.96 5.68 19.39
CA LYS A 380 7.65 5.13 18.93
C LYS A 380 7.67 3.61 19.01
N VAL A 381 6.80 3.08 19.84
CA VAL A 381 6.65 1.63 19.93
C VAL A 381 5.54 1.19 18.99
N LYS A 382 5.87 0.24 18.13
CA LYS A 382 4.96 -0.31 17.13
C LYS A 382 4.34 -1.60 17.63
N PHE A 383 3.03 -1.65 17.66
CA PHE A 383 2.24 -2.83 18.01
C PHE A 383 1.39 -3.28 16.83
N SER A 384 1.05 -4.55 16.81
CA SER A 384 -0.02 -5.11 15.97
C SER A 384 -1.32 -5.08 16.78
N ALA A 385 -2.33 -4.41 16.27
CA ALA A 385 -3.69 -4.47 16.77
C ALA A 385 -4.49 -5.46 15.91
N ASN A 386 -5.01 -6.49 16.53
CA ASN A 386 -5.72 -7.56 15.85
C ASN A 386 -7.13 -7.64 16.43
N TRP A 387 -8.12 -7.43 15.59
CA TRP A 387 -9.52 -7.54 15.93
C TRP A 387 -10.00 -8.95 15.58
N LEU A 388 -10.51 -9.65 16.55
CA LEU A 388 -10.75 -11.09 16.50
C LEU A 388 -12.19 -11.44 16.84
N ASN A 389 -12.67 -12.46 16.18
CA ASN A 389 -13.85 -13.18 16.63
C ASN A 389 -13.43 -14.20 17.71
N PRO A 390 -13.92 -14.07 18.95
CA PRO A 390 -13.50 -14.95 20.04
C PRO A 390 -13.97 -16.40 19.90
N ILE A 391 -14.96 -16.67 19.04
CA ILE A 391 -15.55 -18.01 18.88
C ILE A 391 -14.67 -18.92 18.01
N ASN A 392 -14.13 -18.39 16.91
CA ASN A 392 -13.35 -19.16 15.93
C ASN A 392 -11.91 -18.64 15.77
N GLU A 393 -11.49 -17.68 16.60
CA GLU A 393 -10.18 -17.03 16.57
C GLU A 393 -9.83 -16.36 15.22
N GLN A 394 -10.83 -16.15 14.37
CA GLN A 394 -10.64 -15.51 13.08
C GLN A 394 -10.24 -14.06 13.24
N VAL A 395 -9.14 -13.66 12.59
CA VAL A 395 -8.73 -12.27 12.48
C VAL A 395 -9.66 -11.56 11.49
N LEU A 396 -10.45 -10.60 11.97
CA LEU A 396 -11.34 -9.79 11.14
C LEU A 396 -10.59 -8.59 10.54
N HIS A 397 -9.68 -8.02 11.33
CA HIS A 397 -8.87 -6.90 10.92
C HIS A 397 -7.55 -6.86 11.68
N LYS A 398 -6.48 -6.53 10.99
CA LYS A 398 -5.13 -6.38 11.53
C LYS A 398 -4.56 -5.04 11.11
N GLU A 399 -4.03 -4.29 12.07
CA GLU A 399 -3.42 -3.00 11.81
C GLU A 399 -2.18 -2.79 12.68
N LYS A 400 -1.24 -2.01 12.18
CA LYS A 400 -0.07 -1.57 12.94
C LYS A 400 -0.41 -0.25 13.63
N ILE A 401 -0.36 -0.24 14.96
CA ILE A 401 -0.60 0.95 15.78
C ILE A 401 0.72 1.42 16.39
N PHE A 402 0.97 2.71 16.30
CA PHE A 402 2.11 3.34 16.96
C PHE A 402 1.65 3.98 18.26
N PHE A 403 2.27 3.56 19.37
CA PHE A 403 2.10 4.21 20.65
C PHE A 403 3.26 5.18 20.92
N ALA A 404 2.92 6.42 21.21
CA ALA A 404 3.86 7.46 21.57
C ALA A 404 3.84 7.72 23.07
N PRO A 405 4.94 8.21 23.65
CA PRO A 405 4.92 8.72 25.01
C PRO A 405 3.85 9.79 25.17
N TYR A 406 3.21 9.77 26.30
CA TYR A 406 2.19 10.74 26.64
C TYR A 406 2.81 12.13 26.87
N ALA A 407 2.31 13.13 26.16
CA ALA A 407 2.86 14.49 26.24
C ALA A 407 2.38 15.30 27.48
N GLY A 408 1.59 14.69 28.36
CA GLY A 408 1.04 15.29 29.57
C GLY A 408 -0.45 15.65 29.43
N ILE A 409 -1.22 15.44 30.50
CA ILE A 409 -2.56 16.00 30.68
C ILE A 409 -2.40 17.22 31.53
N GLN A 410 -2.96 18.32 31.11
CA GLN A 410 -3.10 19.46 32.01
C GLN A 410 -4.37 19.32 32.82
N ASP A 411 -4.31 19.74 34.09
CA ASP A 411 -5.45 19.70 34.98
C ASP A 411 -6.56 20.65 34.48
N THR A 412 -7.76 20.11 34.28
CA THR A 412 -8.87 20.82 33.63
C THR A 412 -9.67 21.74 34.60
N ASN A 413 -9.19 21.95 35.82
CA ASN A 413 -9.94 22.64 36.89
C ASN A 413 -9.87 24.16 36.88
N ILE A 414 -9.35 24.80 35.83
CA ILE A 414 -9.23 26.25 35.73
C ILE A 414 -10.01 26.73 34.53
N ASP A 415 -10.66 27.88 34.60
CA ASP A 415 -11.25 28.59 33.45
C ASP A 415 -10.18 28.87 32.41
N ARG A 416 -10.07 28.01 31.43
CA ARG A 416 -9.05 28.07 30.40
C ARG A 416 -9.60 28.68 29.12
N ASN A 417 -8.87 29.65 28.59
CA ASN A 417 -9.15 30.23 27.29
C ASN A 417 -8.28 29.55 26.24
N TYR A 418 -8.85 28.59 25.53
CA TYR A 418 -8.11 27.87 24.49
C TYR A 418 -8.07 28.63 23.16
N VAL A 419 -6.85 28.77 22.61
CA VAL A 419 -6.64 29.12 21.23
C VAL A 419 -6.48 27.83 20.44
N MET A 420 -7.28 27.68 19.40
CA MET A 420 -7.33 26.46 18.59
C MET A 420 -7.16 26.75 17.11
N ASN A 421 -6.54 25.82 16.41
CA ASN A 421 -6.48 25.87 14.95
C ASN A 421 -6.33 24.45 14.35
N ILE A 422 -6.95 24.25 13.18
CA ILE A 422 -6.69 23.06 12.35
C ILE A 422 -5.61 23.45 11.34
N TYR A 423 -4.34 23.16 11.66
CA TYR A 423 -3.20 23.75 10.91
C TYR A 423 -2.92 23.08 9.56
N ASN A 424 -3.52 21.93 9.27
CA ASN A 424 -3.39 21.25 7.98
C ASN A 424 -4.69 21.20 7.17
N LEU A 425 -5.66 22.05 7.52
CA LEU A 425 -6.91 22.16 6.79
C LEU A 425 -6.66 22.81 5.42
N LYS A 426 -7.13 22.14 4.37
CA LYS A 426 -7.16 22.66 3.01
C LYS A 426 -8.56 23.18 2.67
N SER A 427 -8.66 24.14 1.79
CA SER A 427 -9.95 24.66 1.34
C SER A 427 -10.70 23.70 0.41
N LEU A 428 -9.98 22.82 -0.29
CA LEU A 428 -10.53 21.88 -1.26
C LEU A 428 -9.97 20.47 -1.03
N TYR A 429 -10.84 19.48 -1.09
CA TYR A 429 -10.49 18.05 -1.09
C TYR A 429 -11.19 17.36 -2.26
N SER A 430 -10.42 16.62 -3.06
CA SER A 430 -10.99 15.77 -4.11
C SER A 430 -11.49 14.46 -3.51
N LYS A 431 -12.70 14.07 -3.86
CA LYS A 431 -13.31 12.81 -3.44
C LYS A 431 -12.50 11.60 -3.91
N GLN A 432 -11.92 11.67 -5.11
CA GLN A 432 -11.14 10.60 -5.71
C GLN A 432 -9.69 10.54 -5.20
N ALA A 433 -9.08 11.72 -4.95
CA ALA A 433 -7.66 11.80 -4.60
C ALA A 433 -7.39 11.75 -3.09
N ASN A 434 -8.37 12.11 -2.25
CA ASN A 434 -8.17 12.33 -0.82
C ASN A 434 -9.07 11.44 0.06
N GLY A 435 -9.18 10.15 -0.24
CA GLY A 435 -10.09 9.25 0.48
C GLY A 435 -10.06 9.44 2.00
N TYR A 436 -8.97 9.07 2.65
CA TYR A 436 -8.77 9.23 4.10
C TYR A 436 -7.89 10.44 4.40
N GLN A 437 -8.36 11.35 5.25
CA GLN A 437 -7.63 12.57 5.63
C GLN A 437 -7.53 12.72 7.13
N ARG A 438 -6.32 12.96 7.63
CA ARG A 438 -6.05 13.30 9.01
C ARG A 438 -5.99 14.81 9.17
N PHE A 439 -6.84 15.33 10.07
CA PHE A 439 -6.89 16.72 10.48
C PHE A 439 -6.19 16.88 11.81
N ARG A 440 -5.22 17.76 11.88
CA ARG A 440 -4.46 18.03 13.09
C ARG A 440 -4.90 19.30 13.73
N VAL A 441 -5.19 19.21 15.04
CA VAL A 441 -5.69 20.30 15.84
C VAL A 441 -4.58 20.77 16.77
N TYR A 442 -4.24 22.04 16.64
CA TYR A 442 -3.38 22.73 17.59
C TYR A 442 -4.23 23.36 18.65
N ILE A 443 -3.89 23.17 19.91
CA ILE A 443 -4.59 23.73 21.07
C ILE A 443 -3.55 24.28 22.02
N GLN A 444 -3.81 25.46 22.55
CA GLN A 444 -2.99 26.08 23.57
C GLN A 444 -3.86 26.87 24.50
N ASP A 445 -3.59 26.82 25.82
CA ASP A 445 -4.19 27.70 26.79
C ASP A 445 -3.57 29.09 26.65
N TYR A 446 -4.39 30.10 26.39
CA TYR A 446 -3.97 31.49 26.27
C TYR A 446 -3.34 32.04 27.58
N ASN A 447 -3.73 31.47 28.70
CA ASN A 447 -3.26 31.90 30.02
C ASN A 447 -1.95 31.23 30.46
N THR A 448 -1.39 30.33 29.63
CA THR A 448 -0.09 29.68 29.92
C THR A 448 1.02 30.72 29.83
N GLU A 449 1.80 30.87 30.91
CA GLU A 449 2.97 31.76 30.91
C GLU A 449 3.98 31.29 29.86
N MET A 450 4.29 32.17 28.92
CA MET A 450 5.30 31.89 27.90
C MET A 450 6.69 32.07 28.48
N THR A 451 7.43 30.99 28.58
CA THR A 451 8.84 31.04 28.97
C THR A 451 9.67 31.43 27.73
N ALA A 452 10.48 32.48 27.88
CA ALA A 452 11.42 32.87 26.84
C ALA A 452 12.60 31.89 26.80
N TYR A 453 12.83 31.25 25.65
CA TYR A 453 13.96 30.37 25.40
C TYR A 453 15.05 31.11 24.61
N GLN A 454 16.31 30.81 24.90
CA GLN A 454 17.45 31.36 24.15
C GLN A 454 17.56 30.81 22.73
N THR A 455 16.99 29.62 22.48
CA THR A 455 16.91 29.02 21.15
C THR A 455 15.45 28.83 20.76
N PRO A 456 15.10 29.01 19.47
CA PRO A 456 13.75 28.74 18.99
C PRO A 456 13.35 27.29 19.29
N CYS A 457 12.28 27.09 20.00
CA CYS A 457 11.70 25.76 20.24
C CYS A 457 10.32 25.65 19.63
N LYS A 458 9.98 24.47 19.14
CA LYS A 458 8.64 24.19 18.63
C LYS A 458 7.66 24.09 19.81
N GLN A 459 6.70 24.99 19.84
CA GLN A 459 5.65 24.96 20.83
C GLN A 459 4.78 23.69 20.63
N ARG A 460 4.55 22.95 21.71
CA ARG A 460 3.72 21.73 21.65
C ARG A 460 2.26 22.09 21.83
N SER A 461 1.40 21.39 21.10
CA SER A 461 -0.03 21.44 21.29
C SER A 461 -0.42 20.77 22.62
N GLU A 462 -1.31 21.35 23.35
CA GLU A 462 -1.90 20.73 24.53
C GLU A 462 -2.83 19.58 24.13
N ILE A 463 -3.01 18.65 25.06
CA ILE A 463 -3.95 17.54 24.91
C ILE A 463 -5.11 17.77 25.86
N VAL A 464 -6.31 17.86 25.30
CA VAL A 464 -7.56 18.03 26.05
C VAL A 464 -8.39 16.75 25.89
N PRO A 465 -8.38 15.87 26.92
CA PRO A 465 -9.11 14.60 26.86
C PRO A 465 -10.63 14.81 26.74
N GLY A 466 -11.28 13.90 26.00
CA GLY A 466 -12.73 13.94 25.82
C GLY A 466 -13.24 15.02 24.87
N MET A 467 -12.35 15.80 24.27
CA MET A 467 -12.71 16.78 23.25
C MET A 467 -13.29 16.07 22.02
N LYS A 468 -14.40 16.61 21.51
CA LYS A 468 -15.11 16.02 20.35
C LYS A 468 -15.20 17.02 19.22
N TYR A 469 -15.29 16.51 17.99
CA TYR A 469 -15.55 17.31 16.80
C TYR A 469 -16.95 17.03 16.25
N ARG A 470 -17.48 17.99 15.50
CA ARG A 470 -18.70 17.90 14.72
C ARG A 470 -18.42 18.41 13.32
N VAL A 471 -19.02 17.80 12.31
CA VAL A 471 -19.01 18.32 10.94
C VAL A 471 -20.43 18.65 10.53
N LYS A 472 -20.66 19.86 10.08
CA LYS A 472 -21.95 20.31 9.54
C LYS A 472 -21.80 20.89 8.15
N LYS A 473 -22.86 20.85 7.33
CA LYS A 473 -22.88 21.58 6.07
C LYS A 473 -22.89 23.08 6.39
N ALA A 474 -21.85 23.79 5.92
CA ALA A 474 -21.77 25.23 6.04
C ALA A 474 -23.00 25.85 5.35
N TYR A 475 -23.55 26.91 5.91
CA TYR A 475 -24.71 27.65 5.43
C TYR A 475 -26.10 26.97 5.56
N GLN A 476 -26.16 25.66 5.79
CA GLN A 476 -27.45 24.96 5.92
C GLN A 476 -27.76 24.51 7.34
N ASN A 477 -26.81 24.60 8.26
CA ASN A 477 -26.88 24.14 9.65
C ASN A 477 -27.33 22.67 9.78
N ILE A 478 -27.04 21.85 8.76
CA ILE A 478 -27.34 20.42 8.76
C ILE A 478 -26.13 19.71 9.37
N GLU A 479 -26.34 19.01 10.49
CA GLU A 479 -25.32 18.17 11.06
C GLU A 479 -25.08 16.94 10.18
N TYR A 480 -23.84 16.78 9.73
CA TYR A 480 -23.39 15.64 8.93
C TYR A 480 -22.78 14.57 9.83
N ILE A 481 -21.94 14.99 10.76
CA ILE A 481 -21.36 14.16 11.82
C ILE A 481 -21.64 14.90 13.15
N PRO A 482 -22.51 14.38 14.02
CA PRO A 482 -22.84 15.03 15.29
C PRO A 482 -21.76 14.80 16.36
N PHE A 483 -21.78 15.59 17.41
CA PHE A 483 -20.99 15.31 18.60
C PHE A 483 -21.44 14.01 19.27
N CYS A 484 -20.56 13.04 19.36
CA CYS A 484 -20.83 11.77 20.04
C CYS A 484 -19.52 11.13 20.55
N ALA A 485 -19.59 9.98 21.18
CA ALA A 485 -18.39 9.29 21.66
C ALA A 485 -17.45 8.88 20.53
N ALA A 486 -17.97 8.62 19.32
CA ALA A 486 -17.16 8.27 18.15
C ALA A 486 -16.42 9.46 17.54
N THR A 487 -16.77 10.70 17.91
CA THR A 487 -16.10 11.91 17.42
C THR A 487 -15.10 12.49 18.43
N GLU A 488 -14.72 11.74 19.45
CA GLU A 488 -13.65 12.13 20.36
C GLU A 488 -12.31 12.19 19.61
N LEU A 489 -11.54 13.28 19.82
CA LEU A 489 -10.25 13.44 19.17
C LEU A 489 -9.23 12.43 19.71
N SER A 490 -8.44 11.93 18.80
CA SER A 490 -7.25 11.16 19.13
C SER A 490 -6.06 12.10 19.38
N TYR A 491 -5.00 11.59 19.99
CA TYR A 491 -3.79 12.37 20.20
C TYR A 491 -2.53 11.50 20.07
N ASP A 492 -1.43 12.16 19.72
CA ASP A 492 -0.11 11.57 19.61
C ASP A 492 0.96 12.58 20.05
N GLU A 493 2.23 12.27 19.86
CA GLU A 493 3.36 13.17 20.17
C GLU A 493 3.31 14.55 19.48
N ASN A 494 2.51 14.70 18.43
CA ASN A 494 2.37 15.94 17.66
C ASN A 494 1.08 16.69 18.00
N GLY A 495 0.34 16.26 19.02
CA GLY A 495 -0.90 16.88 19.47
C GLY A 495 -2.14 16.09 19.09
N MET A 496 -3.28 16.77 19.09
CA MET A 496 -4.59 16.14 18.84
C MET A 496 -4.89 16.04 17.35
N PHE A 497 -5.70 15.03 16.97
CA PHE A 497 -6.12 14.84 15.59
C PHE A 497 -7.46 14.10 15.52
N PHE A 498 -8.09 14.20 14.37
CA PHE A 498 -9.22 13.36 13.97
C PHE A 498 -9.10 13.01 12.48
N ASP A 499 -9.77 11.95 12.09
CA ASP A 499 -9.67 11.41 10.74
C ASP A 499 -11.05 11.42 10.08
N LEU A 500 -11.12 11.90 8.83
CA LEU A 500 -12.34 11.90 8.02
C LEU A 500 -12.11 11.15 6.71
N TYR A 501 -13.12 10.40 6.30
CA TYR A 501 -13.21 9.85 4.95
C TYR A 501 -13.90 10.85 4.03
N ILE A 502 -13.12 11.49 3.18
CA ILE A 502 -13.64 12.50 2.25
C ILE A 502 -14.58 11.88 1.21
N THR A 503 -14.41 10.59 0.91
CA THR A 503 -15.29 9.83 0.01
C THR A 503 -16.74 9.75 0.48
N ASP A 504 -16.99 9.89 1.77
CA ASP A 504 -18.34 9.81 2.34
C ASP A 504 -19.10 11.14 2.21
N PHE A 505 -18.43 12.22 1.83
CA PHE A 505 -19.01 13.56 1.75
C PHE A 505 -19.57 13.87 0.35
N ASP A 506 -20.61 14.71 0.29
CA ASP A 506 -21.24 15.12 -0.97
C ASP A 506 -20.35 16.09 -1.75
N VAL A 507 -20.16 15.81 -3.02
CA VAL A 507 -19.44 16.69 -3.96
C VAL A 507 -20.19 18.01 -4.13
N GLY A 508 -19.44 19.11 -4.20
CA GLY A 508 -19.96 20.45 -4.35
C GLY A 508 -20.38 21.13 -3.04
N SER A 509 -20.52 20.37 -1.95
CA SER A 509 -20.90 20.90 -0.65
C SER A 509 -19.70 21.48 0.12
N VAL A 510 -19.97 22.50 0.93
CA VAL A 510 -19.00 23.09 1.87
C VAL A 510 -19.34 22.61 3.26
N TYR A 511 -18.34 22.11 3.97
CA TYR A 511 -18.45 21.59 5.31
C TYR A 511 -17.69 22.47 6.29
N GLN A 512 -18.17 22.52 7.52
CA GLN A 512 -17.58 23.25 8.63
C GLN A 512 -17.33 22.31 9.79
N VAL A 513 -16.17 22.46 10.43
CA VAL A 513 -15.80 21.71 11.64
C VAL A 513 -16.00 22.60 12.86
N ASP A 514 -16.64 22.06 13.86
CA ASP A 514 -16.79 22.68 15.19
C ASP A 514 -16.28 21.69 16.25
N PHE A 515 -15.95 22.21 17.44
CA PHE A 515 -15.46 21.39 18.55
C PHE A 515 -16.25 21.64 19.83
N VAL A 516 -16.23 20.66 20.72
CA VAL A 516 -16.67 20.80 22.09
C VAL A 516 -15.58 20.32 23.04
N ILE A 517 -15.28 21.14 24.03
CA ILE A 517 -14.30 20.89 25.08
C ILE A 517 -15.07 20.56 26.35
N PRO A 518 -14.92 19.34 26.90
CA PRO A 518 -15.62 18.98 28.13
C PRO A 518 -15.07 19.76 29.34
N SER A 519 -15.93 20.27 30.15
CA SER A 519 -15.55 20.80 31.46
C SER A 519 -15.47 19.64 32.45
N GLY A 520 -14.32 19.25 32.88
CA GLY A 520 -13.96 18.01 33.62
C GLY A 520 -14.84 17.53 34.79
N ASN A 521 -15.99 18.14 35.07
CA ASN A 521 -16.86 17.82 36.20
C ASN A 521 -18.26 17.28 35.84
N GLY A 522 -18.47 16.80 34.61
CA GLY A 522 -19.74 16.18 34.19
C GLY A 522 -20.95 17.12 34.26
N SER A 523 -20.74 18.41 34.37
CA SER A 523 -21.77 19.43 34.47
C SER A 523 -21.90 20.23 33.17
N SER A 524 -23.00 20.92 33.01
CA SER A 524 -23.50 21.69 31.88
C SER A 524 -22.60 22.80 31.29
N ASN A 525 -21.31 22.79 31.56
CA ASN A 525 -20.38 23.87 31.22
C ASN A 525 -19.41 23.50 30.10
N ASP A 526 -19.77 22.57 29.21
CA ASP A 526 -18.96 22.26 28.05
C ASP A 526 -18.77 23.50 27.17
N VAL A 527 -17.54 23.76 26.77
CA VAL A 527 -17.21 24.93 25.93
C VAL A 527 -17.35 24.54 24.46
N PHE A 528 -18.30 25.18 23.80
CA PHE A 528 -18.51 24.99 22.35
C PHE A 528 -17.68 26.00 21.58
N VAL A 529 -16.78 25.48 20.69
CA VAL A 529 -15.96 26.29 19.80
C VAL A 529 -16.52 26.14 18.40
N GLU A 530 -17.39 27.04 18.05
CA GLU A 530 -18.16 27.00 16.80
C GLU A 530 -17.82 28.18 15.88
N ASN A 531 -18.06 28.01 14.58
CA ASN A 531 -18.01 29.08 13.60
C ASN A 531 -16.66 29.80 13.46
N GLN A 532 -15.56 29.13 13.78
CA GLN A 532 -14.20 29.67 13.67
C GLN A 532 -13.66 29.73 12.23
N GLY A 533 -14.48 29.42 11.24
CA GLY A 533 -14.08 29.49 9.84
C GLY A 533 -13.33 28.25 9.31
N TRP A 534 -13.24 27.17 10.09
CA TRP A 534 -12.64 25.92 9.63
C TRP A 534 -13.58 25.21 8.65
N ARG A 535 -13.40 25.54 7.37
CA ARG A 535 -14.26 25.08 6.27
C ARG A 535 -13.46 24.43 5.17
N PHE A 536 -14.07 23.41 4.56
CA PHE A 536 -13.54 22.77 3.37
C PHE A 536 -14.66 22.43 2.38
N LYS A 537 -14.32 22.39 1.10
CA LYS A 537 -15.25 22.00 0.05
C LYS A 537 -14.78 20.68 -0.54
N VAL A 538 -15.73 19.78 -0.80
CA VAL A 538 -15.47 18.52 -1.50
C VAL A 538 -15.74 18.72 -2.98
N VAL A 539 -14.79 18.31 -3.80
CA VAL A 539 -14.85 18.34 -5.26
C VAL A 539 -14.58 16.93 -5.82
N ASP A 540 -14.92 16.71 -7.07
CA ASP A 540 -14.64 15.44 -7.74
C ASP A 540 -13.14 15.12 -7.84
#